data_70ab1fe351b8f1cd503c3e045ed4562f
#
_entry.id   70ab1fe351b8f1cd503c3e045ed4562f
#
_cell.length_a   1.000
_cell.length_b   1.000
_cell.length_c   1.000
_cell.angle_alpha   90.00
_cell.angle_beta   90.00
_cell.angle_gamma   90.00
#
_symmetry.space_group_name_H-M   'P 1'
#
loop_
_entity.id
_entity.type
_entity.pdbx_description
1 polymer ?
#
loop_
_entity_poly.entity_id
_entity_poly.type
_entity_poly.pdbx_seq_one_letter_code
_entity_poly.pdbx_strand_id
1 'polypeptide(L)' 'MRKAFFQIDVFTDRPLLGNPAAVVFDADDLPGDILQRIAREMNLSETVFILAPDTPEADYRVRIFTPMRELP' A
#
# COMPACT_ATOMS: atom_id res chain seq x y z
N MET A 1 -1.53 -3.99 -16.73
CA MET A 1 -0.83 -4.26 -15.47
C MET A 1 -1.70 -5.12 -14.56
N ARG A 2 -1.12 -6.15 -13.99
CA ARG A 2 -1.81 -6.99 -13.01
C ARG A 2 -0.98 -7.06 -11.74
N LYS A 3 -1.60 -6.72 -10.59
CA LYS A 3 -0.95 -6.81 -9.29
C LYS A 3 -1.91 -7.45 -8.30
N ALA A 4 -1.41 -8.36 -7.49
CA ALA A 4 -2.19 -8.91 -6.38
C ALA A 4 -2.34 -7.84 -5.31
N PHE A 5 -3.54 -7.70 -4.77
CA PHE A 5 -3.77 -6.80 -3.66
C PHE A 5 -4.85 -7.35 -2.74
N PHE A 6 -4.83 -6.86 -1.49
CA PHE A 6 -5.85 -7.19 -0.50
C PHE A 6 -6.33 -5.90 0.15
N GLN A 7 -7.62 -5.84 0.44
CA GLN A 7 -8.18 -4.79 1.28
C GLN A 7 -8.41 -5.34 2.67
N ILE A 8 -7.91 -4.63 3.69
CA ILE A 8 -8.04 -5.05 5.09
C ILE A 8 -8.47 -3.86 5.94
N ASP A 9 -9.11 -4.15 7.07
CA ASP A 9 -9.36 -3.17 8.11
C ASP A 9 -8.25 -3.29 9.15
N VAL A 10 -7.64 -2.15 9.51
CA VAL A 10 -6.54 -2.12 10.46
C VAL A 10 -6.95 -1.38 11.72
N PHE A 11 -6.21 -1.65 12.81
CA PHE A 11 -6.39 -1.01 14.11
C PHE A 11 -7.74 -1.25 14.77
N THR A 12 -8.39 -2.39 14.46
CA THR A 12 -9.62 -2.79 15.11
C THR A 12 -9.72 -4.30 15.17
N ASP A 13 -10.39 -4.80 16.19
CA ASP A 13 -10.81 -6.19 16.30
C ASP A 13 -12.27 -6.37 15.87
N ARG A 14 -12.90 -5.28 15.40
CA ARG A 14 -14.31 -5.31 14.97
C ARG A 14 -14.37 -5.04 13.47
N PRO A 15 -15.03 -5.92 12.68
CA PRO A 15 -15.23 -5.67 11.27
C PRO A 15 -15.90 -4.31 11.03
N LEU A 16 -15.45 -3.61 10.00
CA LEU A 16 -15.99 -2.34 9.51
C LEU A 16 -15.74 -1.12 10.43
N LEU A 17 -14.99 -1.29 11.52
CA LEU A 17 -14.71 -0.18 12.44
C LEU A 17 -13.26 0.31 12.39
N GLY A 18 -12.39 -0.36 11.64
CA GLY A 18 -11.00 0.07 11.47
C GLY A 18 -10.81 0.95 10.24
N ASN A 19 -9.58 1.40 10.04
CA ASN A 19 -9.20 2.13 8.83
C ASN A 19 -8.97 1.11 7.70
N PRO A 20 -9.71 1.21 6.59
CA PRO A 20 -9.46 0.31 5.48
C PRO A 20 -8.13 0.63 4.80
N ALA A 21 -7.43 -0.42 4.41
CA ALA A 21 -6.17 -0.30 3.70
C ALA A 21 -6.12 -1.31 2.55
N ALA A 22 -5.48 -0.92 1.45
CA ALA A 22 -5.14 -1.85 0.39
C ALA A 22 -3.66 -2.20 0.51
N VAL A 23 -3.32 -3.45 0.24
CA VAL A 23 -1.94 -3.93 0.20
C VAL A 23 -1.68 -4.45 -1.21
N VAL A 24 -0.72 -3.83 -1.90
CA VAL A 24 -0.38 -4.15 -3.29
C VAL A 24 1.01 -4.77 -3.31
N PHE A 25 1.14 -5.96 -3.88
CA PHE A 25 2.40 -6.70 -3.94
C PHE A 25 3.14 -6.44 -5.25
N ASP A 26 4.45 -6.69 -5.26
CA ASP A 26 5.31 -6.62 -6.45
C ASP A 26 5.26 -5.25 -7.12
N ALA A 27 5.39 -4.20 -6.32
CA ALA A 27 5.23 -2.83 -6.81
C ALA A 27 6.53 -2.20 -7.31
N ASP A 28 7.63 -2.97 -7.40
CA ASP A 28 8.96 -2.44 -7.76
C ASP A 28 9.02 -1.79 -9.13
N ASP A 29 8.23 -2.28 -10.07
CA ASP A 29 8.24 -1.78 -11.44
C ASP A 29 7.36 -0.56 -11.64
N LEU A 30 6.76 -0.03 -10.57
CA LEU A 30 5.84 1.10 -10.68
C LEU A 30 6.52 2.39 -10.20
N PRO A 31 6.52 3.45 -11.04
CA PRO A 31 7.03 4.76 -10.60
C PRO A 31 6.20 5.36 -9.49
N GLY A 32 6.80 6.27 -8.72
CA GLY A 32 6.13 6.89 -7.57
C GLY A 32 4.83 7.62 -7.93
N ASP A 33 4.77 8.27 -9.09
CA ASP A 33 3.55 8.96 -9.53
C ASP A 33 2.42 7.97 -9.82
N ILE A 34 2.75 6.78 -10.29
CA ILE A 34 1.76 5.72 -10.51
C ILE A 34 1.27 5.17 -9.17
N LEU A 35 2.16 4.98 -8.21
CA LEU A 35 1.76 4.56 -6.86
C LEU A 35 0.76 5.54 -6.25
N GLN A 36 1.05 6.84 -6.36
CA GLN A 36 0.15 7.86 -5.84
C GLN A 36 -1.20 7.86 -6.57
N ARG A 37 -1.18 7.64 -7.87
CA ARG A 37 -2.40 7.56 -8.66
C ARG A 37 -3.26 6.37 -8.25
N ILE A 38 -2.64 5.22 -8.03
CA ILE A 38 -3.34 4.02 -7.56
C ILE A 38 -3.97 4.30 -6.19
N ALA A 39 -3.22 4.89 -5.26
CA ALA A 39 -3.72 5.21 -3.94
C ALA A 39 -4.91 6.16 -4.00
N ARG A 40 -4.86 7.13 -4.90
CA ARG A 40 -5.98 8.07 -5.10
C ARG A 40 -7.22 7.36 -5.65
N GLU A 41 -7.04 6.46 -6.60
CA GLU A 41 -8.15 5.73 -7.19
C GLU A 41 -8.74 4.70 -6.23
N MET A 42 -7.92 4.07 -5.39
CA MET A 42 -8.41 3.19 -4.32
C MET A 42 -9.27 3.94 -3.32
N ASN A 43 -8.89 5.17 -3.04
CA ASN A 43 -9.62 6.07 -2.13
C ASN A 43 -9.87 5.45 -0.75
N LEU A 44 -8.92 4.66 -0.26
CA LEU A 44 -8.92 4.10 1.07
C LEU A 44 -8.03 4.95 1.97
N SER A 45 -8.15 4.77 3.30
CA SER A 45 -7.33 5.53 4.25
C SER A 45 -5.85 5.41 3.92
N GLU A 46 -5.41 4.21 3.56
CA GLU A 46 -4.02 3.96 3.20
C GLU A 46 -3.93 2.91 2.09
N THR A 47 -2.91 3.03 1.26
CA THR A 47 -2.50 1.99 0.31
C THR A 47 -1.04 1.69 0.56
N VAL A 48 -0.74 0.43 0.85
CA VAL A 48 0.60 -0.05 1.18
C VAL A 48 1.14 -0.80 -0.03
N PHE A 49 2.31 -0.38 -0.52
CA PHE A 49 2.99 -1.06 -1.62
C PHE A 49 4.17 -1.85 -1.09
N ILE A 50 4.19 -3.13 -1.41
CA ILE A 50 5.25 -4.04 -1.00
C ILE A 50 6.27 -4.13 -2.13
N LEU A 51 7.53 -3.87 -1.78
CA LEU A 51 8.63 -3.85 -2.73
C LEU A 51 9.73 -4.82 -2.27
N ALA A 52 10.64 -5.12 -3.18
CA ALA A 52 11.82 -5.89 -2.82
C ALA A 52 12.65 -5.13 -1.80
N PRO A 53 13.37 -5.85 -0.91
CA PRO A 53 14.20 -5.19 0.10
C PRO A 53 15.37 -4.45 -0.55
N ASP A 54 15.79 -3.37 0.09
CA ASP A 54 16.97 -2.62 -0.34
C ASP A 54 18.24 -3.02 0.42
N THR A 55 18.10 -3.92 1.38
CA THR A 55 19.24 -4.49 2.10
C THR A 55 19.07 -6.00 2.24
N PRO A 56 20.19 -6.78 2.37
CA PRO A 56 20.10 -8.24 2.55
C PRO A 56 19.42 -8.67 3.85
N GLU A 57 19.37 -7.80 4.85
CA GLU A 57 18.80 -8.12 6.15
C GLU A 57 17.29 -7.98 6.19
N ALA A 58 16.70 -7.26 5.25
CA ALA A 58 15.25 -7.03 5.21
C ALA A 58 14.57 -8.09 4.36
N ASP A 59 13.35 -8.46 4.72
CA ASP A 59 12.53 -9.36 3.92
C ASP A 59 11.82 -8.61 2.78
N TYR A 60 11.44 -7.36 3.03
CA TYR A 60 10.77 -6.52 2.04
C TYR A 60 10.87 -5.06 2.48
N ARG A 61 10.44 -4.18 1.57
CA ARG A 61 10.35 -2.76 1.83
C ARG A 61 8.92 -2.32 1.54
N VAL A 62 8.43 -1.32 2.24
CA VAL A 62 7.07 -0.82 2.03
C VAL A 62 7.09 0.67 1.73
N ARG A 63 6.11 1.11 0.92
CA ARG A 63 5.77 2.51 0.76
C ARG A 63 4.28 2.66 1.04
N ILE A 64 3.93 3.67 1.82
CA ILE A 64 2.56 3.86 2.30
C ILE A 64 2.05 5.19 1.78
N PHE A 65 0.89 5.16 1.14
CA PHE A 65 0.27 6.35 0.57
C PHE A 65 -1.13 6.54 1.13
N THR A 66 -1.51 7.79 1.36
CA THR A 66 -2.91 8.18 1.45
C THR A 66 -3.40 8.57 0.05
N PRO A 67 -4.71 8.83 -0.16
CA PRO A 67 -5.14 9.35 -1.45
C PRO A 67 -4.48 10.68 -1.85
N MET A 68 -3.90 11.39 -0.91
CA MET A 68 -3.33 12.72 -1.14
C MET A 68 -1.81 12.71 -1.26
N ARG A 69 -1.11 11.82 -0.55
CA ARG A 69 0.35 11.85 -0.50
C ARG A 69 0.94 10.59 0.08
N GLU A 70 2.24 10.41 -0.16
CA GLU A 70 3.01 9.36 0.50
C GLU A 70 3.31 9.76 1.95
N LEU A 71 3.21 8.79 2.86
CA LEU A 71 3.58 8.98 4.26
C LEU A 71 5.08 8.72 4.44
N PRO A 72 5.75 9.48 5.32
CA PRO A 72 7.18 9.28 5.58
C PRO A 72 7.48 7.94 6.25
#